data_0d1ccaf731089d8b3afc60a69f97407f
#
_entry.id   0d1ccaf731089d8b3afc60a69f97407f
#
_cell.length_a   1.000
_cell.length_b   1.000
_cell.length_c   1.000
_cell.angle_alpha   90.00
_cell.angle_beta   90.00
_cell.angle_gamma   90.00
#
_symmetry.space_group_name_H-M   'P 1'
#
loop_
_entity.id
_entity.type
_entity.pdbx_description
1 polymer ?
#
loop_
_entity_poly.entity_id
_entity_poly.type
_entity_poly.pdbx_seq_one_letter_code
_entity_poly.pdbx_strand_id
1 'polypeptide(L)'
;MTDVLLHGDTVRSAALRHEVPLEIIDAFAYLETGGRTCILTNPLERARIAEVRPDAELTTGGELGLLDLVAGGTPRHEAQLEVLSRWASATGVRSALVPPELPVAVADRLRADGIELTVDRDAFAARRRAKSEAELAGIRRAQRAAEAGMAAAAELLRAAEGVGGRLHVDGEILTAERVRATLRAACAAAGAPATPDVLVTSVLSGGGHDPGSGPLPAALPITVDLWPQDEASGCWADMTRTFVVGEPSDDVLGLHELVSTALAAARSTIRPGRNGREVYDAAADVIEAAGHPTQRTRGSGEAPTQGFYFALGHGVGLEVHEAPTLGLATGEAPLVAGDVLALEPGVEGLPGLGGVRLEDLVLVTEDGAELLTSFPYDLTP
;
A
#
# COMPACT_ATOMS: atom_id res chain seq x y z
N MET A 1 -19.40 22.90 -5.11
CA MET A 1 -18.61 21.71 -4.69
C MET A 1 -19.61 20.62 -4.38
N THR A 2 -19.34 19.40 -4.75
CA THR A 2 -20.19 18.25 -4.44
C THR A 2 -19.92 17.87 -2.99
N ASP A 3 -20.97 17.60 -2.21
CA ASP A 3 -20.83 17.19 -0.82
C ASP A 3 -20.15 15.82 -0.74
N VAL A 4 -19.37 15.58 0.32
CA VAL A 4 -18.59 14.34 0.54
C VAL A 4 -18.94 13.80 1.92
N LEU A 5 -19.33 12.52 1.99
CA LEU A 5 -19.66 11.86 3.25
C LEU A 5 -18.84 10.58 3.44
N LEU A 6 -18.19 10.49 4.60
CA LEU A 6 -17.44 9.32 5.05
C LEU A 6 -18.03 8.81 6.37
N HIS A 7 -17.99 7.50 6.60
CA HIS A 7 -18.35 6.89 7.88
C HIS A 7 -17.54 5.63 8.13
N GLY A 8 -16.89 5.56 9.26
CA GLY A 8 -16.05 4.43 9.67
C GLY A 8 -15.08 4.84 10.76
N ASP A 9 -14.03 4.07 10.91
CA ASP A 9 -12.87 4.36 11.75
C ASP A 9 -11.64 4.69 10.87
N THR A 10 -10.64 5.34 11.44
CA THR A 10 -9.44 5.73 10.69
C THR A 10 -8.38 4.63 10.58
N VAL A 11 -8.58 3.51 11.26
CA VAL A 11 -7.68 2.33 11.17
C VAL A 11 -7.93 1.56 9.89
N ARG A 12 -9.20 1.48 9.45
CA ARG A 12 -9.63 0.72 8.28
C ARG A 12 -9.97 1.58 7.07
N SER A 13 -10.28 2.88 7.28
CA SER A 13 -10.63 3.81 6.20
C SER A 13 -9.50 4.78 5.94
N ALA A 14 -8.75 4.53 4.86
CA ALA A 14 -7.73 5.45 4.37
C ALA A 14 -8.31 6.84 4.02
N ALA A 15 -9.54 6.89 3.49
CA ALA A 15 -10.21 8.14 3.19
C ALA A 15 -10.47 8.96 4.47
N LEU A 16 -10.95 8.33 5.56
CA LEU A 16 -11.11 9.01 6.85
C LEU A 16 -9.78 9.39 7.48
N ARG A 17 -8.76 8.53 7.38
CA ARG A 17 -7.43 8.81 7.93
C ARG A 17 -6.77 10.02 7.26
N HIS A 18 -6.97 10.18 5.96
CA HIS A 18 -6.50 11.34 5.21
C HIS A 18 -7.16 12.64 5.69
N GLU A 19 -8.49 12.62 5.89
CA GLU A 19 -9.24 13.79 6.35
C GLU A 19 -9.03 14.10 7.84
N VAL A 20 -8.85 13.07 8.65
CA VAL A 20 -8.61 13.16 10.10
C VAL A 20 -7.37 12.34 10.43
N PRO A 21 -6.16 12.94 10.43
CA PRO A 21 -4.88 12.23 10.55
C PRO A 21 -4.60 11.80 12.01
N LEU A 22 -5.53 11.05 12.58
CA LEU A 22 -5.47 10.46 13.91
C LEU A 22 -5.83 8.98 13.85
N GLU A 23 -5.27 8.17 14.72
CA GLU A 23 -5.76 6.83 14.94
C GLU A 23 -6.99 6.88 15.85
N ILE A 24 -8.15 6.53 15.29
CA ILE A 24 -9.45 6.46 15.96
C ILE A 24 -10.07 5.11 15.62
N ILE A 25 -10.29 4.28 16.63
CA ILE A 25 -10.82 2.92 16.49
C ILE A 25 -12.36 2.86 16.47
N ASP A 26 -13.01 3.90 17.02
CA ASP A 26 -14.46 4.00 17.02
C ASP A 26 -14.97 4.68 15.74
N ALA A 27 -16.04 4.14 15.18
CA ALA A 27 -16.63 4.73 13.98
C ALA A 27 -17.21 6.13 14.26
N PHE A 28 -16.98 7.05 13.34
CA PHE A 28 -17.50 8.40 13.32
C PHE A 28 -17.92 8.80 11.90
N ALA A 29 -18.62 9.93 11.75
CA ALA A 29 -18.99 10.44 10.44
C ALA A 29 -18.29 11.76 10.15
N TYR A 30 -17.87 11.94 8.89
CA TYR A 30 -17.27 13.13 8.33
C TYR A 30 -18.10 13.60 7.13
N LEU A 31 -18.41 14.88 7.05
CA LEU A 31 -19.19 15.47 5.96
C LEU A 31 -18.60 16.82 5.58
N GLU A 32 -18.33 16.98 4.28
CA GLU A 32 -18.12 18.29 3.66
C GLU A 32 -19.41 18.70 2.95
N THR A 33 -20.01 19.80 3.36
CA THR A 33 -21.24 20.32 2.75
C THR A 33 -21.30 21.85 2.82
N GLY A 34 -21.68 22.48 1.72
CA GLY A 34 -21.80 23.94 1.66
C GLY A 34 -20.54 24.71 2.06
N GLY A 35 -19.35 24.14 1.86
CA GLY A 35 -18.06 24.74 2.23
C GLY A 35 -17.72 24.63 3.72
N ARG A 36 -18.46 23.82 4.49
CA ARG A 36 -18.21 23.50 5.91
C ARG A 36 -17.78 22.06 6.05
N THR A 37 -16.94 21.79 7.05
CA THR A 37 -16.62 20.43 7.50
C THR A 37 -17.40 20.16 8.79
N CYS A 38 -18.22 19.11 8.80
CA CYS A 38 -19.00 18.67 9.95
C CYS A 38 -18.55 17.26 10.35
N ILE A 39 -18.36 17.00 11.64
CA ILE A 39 -17.96 15.70 12.15
C ILE A 39 -18.86 15.28 13.31
N LEU A 40 -19.49 14.10 13.18
CA LEU A 40 -20.20 13.43 14.26
C LEU A 40 -19.27 12.43 14.94
N THR A 41 -18.90 12.66 16.18
CA THR A 41 -17.93 11.84 16.91
C THR A 41 -18.42 11.49 18.32
N ASN A 42 -17.59 10.82 19.10
CA ASN A 42 -17.83 10.56 20.51
C ASN A 42 -17.09 11.59 21.39
N PRO A 43 -17.47 11.75 22.67
CA PRO A 43 -16.85 12.73 23.58
C PRO A 43 -15.35 12.49 23.82
N LEU A 44 -14.86 11.26 23.69
CA LEU A 44 -13.46 10.90 23.96
C LEU A 44 -12.54 11.44 22.86
N GLU A 45 -13.01 11.45 21.62
CA GLU A 45 -12.23 11.85 20.45
C GLU A 45 -12.38 13.35 20.09
N ARG A 46 -13.41 14.01 20.63
CA ARG A 46 -13.73 15.40 20.28
C ARG A 46 -12.55 16.36 20.40
N ALA A 47 -11.81 16.30 21.51
CA ALA A 47 -10.69 17.19 21.74
C ALA A 47 -9.52 16.90 20.78
N ARG A 48 -9.20 15.63 20.55
CA ARG A 48 -8.15 15.19 19.62
C ARG A 48 -8.46 15.60 18.18
N ILE A 49 -9.71 15.43 17.75
CA ILE A 49 -10.14 15.84 16.41
C ILE A 49 -10.07 17.37 16.28
N ALA A 50 -10.47 18.13 17.30
CA ALA A 50 -10.41 19.59 17.27
C ALA A 50 -8.97 20.13 17.11
N GLU A 51 -7.95 19.40 17.59
CA GLU A 51 -6.55 19.79 17.43
C GLU A 51 -6.07 19.69 15.99
N VAL A 52 -6.48 18.65 15.25
CA VAL A 52 -6.07 18.40 13.87
C VAL A 52 -7.03 18.98 12.83
N ARG A 53 -8.29 19.21 13.21
CA ARG A 53 -9.34 19.83 12.37
C ARG A 53 -10.02 20.98 13.14
N PRO A 54 -9.29 22.07 13.39
CA PRO A 54 -9.84 23.25 14.09
C PRO A 54 -10.93 23.98 13.28
N ASP A 55 -11.02 23.68 11.98
CA ASP A 55 -12.03 24.20 11.05
C ASP A 55 -13.37 23.43 11.11
N ALA A 56 -13.41 22.25 11.75
CA ALA A 56 -14.58 21.39 11.73
C ALA A 56 -15.62 21.73 12.81
N GLU A 57 -16.89 21.65 12.43
CA GLU A 57 -18.03 21.70 13.35
C GLU A 57 -18.21 20.31 13.98
N LEU A 58 -17.89 20.19 15.29
CA LEU A 58 -17.92 18.90 15.99
C LEU A 58 -19.23 18.74 16.78
N THR A 59 -19.93 17.64 16.50
CA THR A 59 -21.15 17.21 17.20
C THR A 59 -20.91 15.86 17.86
N THR A 60 -21.43 15.63 19.05
CA THR A 60 -21.36 14.31 19.71
C THR A 60 -22.72 13.61 19.67
N GLY A 61 -22.70 12.28 19.72
CA GLY A 61 -23.91 11.48 19.78
C GLY A 61 -24.79 11.81 21.00
N GLY A 62 -24.19 12.24 22.11
CA GLY A 62 -24.89 12.68 23.32
C GLY A 62 -25.74 13.92 23.08
N GLU A 63 -25.23 14.90 22.32
CA GLU A 63 -25.95 16.13 21.95
C GLU A 63 -27.18 15.85 21.07
N LEU A 64 -27.21 14.69 20.43
CA LEU A 64 -28.32 14.23 19.59
C LEU A 64 -29.22 13.16 20.23
N GLY A 65 -29.07 12.93 21.53
CA GLY A 65 -29.95 12.07 22.32
C GLY A 65 -29.58 10.57 22.29
N LEU A 66 -28.31 10.20 21.98
CA LEU A 66 -27.89 8.82 21.99
C LEU A 66 -28.17 8.08 23.29
N LEU A 67 -27.88 8.74 24.43
CA LEU A 67 -28.05 8.14 25.75
C LEU A 67 -29.54 7.95 26.11
N ASP A 68 -30.40 8.87 25.69
CA ASP A 68 -31.85 8.77 25.93
C ASP A 68 -32.46 7.62 25.09
N LEU A 69 -32.02 7.45 23.85
CA LEU A 69 -32.43 6.33 22.99
C LEU A 69 -32.05 4.98 23.62
N VAL A 70 -30.81 4.84 24.07
CA VAL A 70 -30.34 3.62 24.72
C VAL A 70 -31.03 3.36 26.04
N ALA A 71 -31.20 4.40 26.87
CA ALA A 71 -31.95 4.29 28.14
C ALA A 71 -33.43 3.94 27.92
N GLY A 72 -34.00 4.37 26.78
CA GLY A 72 -35.36 4.01 26.34
C GLY A 72 -35.50 2.60 25.79
N GLY A 73 -34.39 1.81 25.74
CA GLY A 73 -34.37 0.41 25.28
C GLY A 73 -34.05 0.20 23.80
N THR A 74 -33.68 1.26 23.05
CA THR A 74 -33.25 1.13 21.68
C THR A 74 -31.87 0.42 21.63
N PRO A 75 -31.69 -0.64 20.82
CA PRO A 75 -30.39 -1.28 20.65
C PRO A 75 -29.33 -0.26 20.23
N ARG A 76 -28.10 -0.37 20.78
CA ARG A 76 -27.05 0.64 20.59
C ARG A 76 -26.77 0.94 19.11
N HIS A 77 -26.70 -0.08 18.26
CA HIS A 77 -26.44 0.10 16.83
C HIS A 77 -27.58 0.84 16.11
N GLU A 78 -28.84 0.62 16.49
CA GLU A 78 -29.99 1.35 15.95
C GLU A 78 -30.00 2.81 16.45
N ALA A 79 -29.69 3.02 17.73
CA ALA A 79 -29.55 4.35 18.28
C ALA A 79 -28.43 5.16 17.60
N GLN A 80 -27.32 4.52 17.24
CA GLN A 80 -26.24 5.16 16.48
C GLN A 80 -26.69 5.56 15.07
N LEU A 81 -27.42 4.71 14.35
CA LEU A 81 -27.99 5.04 13.05
C LEU A 81 -29.02 6.18 13.14
N GLU A 82 -29.86 6.19 14.20
CA GLU A 82 -30.81 7.26 14.45
C GLU A 82 -30.10 8.61 14.71
N VAL A 83 -29.03 8.60 15.50
CA VAL A 83 -28.19 9.78 15.76
C VAL A 83 -27.52 10.28 14.49
N LEU A 84 -26.99 9.38 13.66
CA LEU A 84 -26.42 9.73 12.36
C LEU A 84 -27.46 10.40 11.45
N SER A 85 -28.69 9.87 11.42
CA SER A 85 -29.82 10.44 10.69
C SER A 85 -30.16 11.87 11.15
N ARG A 86 -30.27 12.07 12.47
CA ARG A 86 -30.51 13.40 13.06
C ARG A 86 -29.40 14.38 12.70
N TRP A 87 -28.16 13.95 12.81
CA TRP A 87 -27.01 14.76 12.46
C TRP A 87 -27.01 15.14 10.98
N ALA A 88 -27.17 14.18 10.06
CA ALA A 88 -27.22 14.44 8.64
C ALA A 88 -28.36 15.39 8.26
N SER A 89 -29.54 15.22 8.88
CA SER A 89 -30.67 16.14 8.69
C SER A 89 -30.36 17.56 9.16
N ALA A 90 -29.68 17.71 10.33
CA ALA A 90 -29.29 19.01 10.87
C ALA A 90 -28.25 19.73 10.01
N THR A 91 -27.36 19.03 9.30
CA THR A 91 -26.40 19.63 8.37
C THR A 91 -27.05 20.14 7.09
N GLY A 92 -28.23 19.61 6.76
CA GLY A 92 -28.99 19.97 5.57
C GLY A 92 -28.52 19.28 4.28
N VAL A 93 -27.62 18.27 4.37
CA VAL A 93 -27.15 17.49 3.22
C VAL A 93 -28.31 16.84 2.47
N ARG A 94 -28.29 16.86 1.15
CA ARG A 94 -29.30 16.24 0.28
C ARG A 94 -28.72 15.20 -0.67
N SER A 95 -27.46 15.35 -1.04
CA SER A 95 -26.72 14.40 -1.86
C SER A 95 -25.26 14.43 -1.45
N ALA A 96 -24.56 13.30 -1.53
CA ALA A 96 -23.13 13.23 -1.24
C ALA A 96 -22.42 12.15 -2.07
N LEU A 97 -21.16 12.40 -2.39
CA LEU A 97 -20.23 11.35 -2.81
C LEU A 97 -19.82 10.52 -1.59
N VAL A 98 -19.78 9.22 -1.77
CA VAL A 98 -19.38 8.27 -0.73
C VAL A 98 -18.38 7.25 -1.28
N PRO A 99 -17.43 6.76 -0.46
CA PRO A 99 -16.52 5.71 -0.91
C PRO A 99 -17.24 4.34 -1.00
N PRO A 100 -16.72 3.39 -1.80
CA PRO A 100 -17.29 2.05 -1.90
C PRO A 100 -17.38 1.29 -0.57
N GLU A 101 -16.53 1.64 0.38
CA GLU A 101 -16.40 1.02 1.70
C GLU A 101 -17.46 1.53 2.70
N LEU A 102 -18.33 2.47 2.31
CA LEU A 102 -19.40 2.95 3.20
C LEU A 102 -20.26 1.76 3.68
N PRO A 103 -20.45 1.56 5.00
CA PRO A 103 -21.25 0.45 5.51
C PRO A 103 -22.67 0.45 4.95
N VAL A 104 -23.14 -0.70 4.45
CA VAL A 104 -24.47 -0.84 3.83
C VAL A 104 -25.59 -0.33 4.75
N ALA A 105 -25.54 -0.67 6.05
CA ALA A 105 -26.55 -0.22 7.01
C ALA A 105 -26.62 1.32 7.13
N VAL A 106 -25.46 2.00 7.02
CA VAL A 106 -25.38 3.46 7.00
C VAL A 106 -25.96 4.01 5.70
N ALA A 107 -25.58 3.43 4.57
CA ALA A 107 -26.07 3.85 3.27
C ALA A 107 -27.59 3.70 3.15
N ASP A 108 -28.16 2.56 3.60
CA ASP A 108 -29.60 2.29 3.56
C ASP A 108 -30.36 3.26 4.47
N ARG A 109 -29.84 3.55 5.66
CA ARG A 109 -30.44 4.52 6.56
C ARG A 109 -30.49 5.92 5.94
N LEU A 110 -29.37 6.43 5.43
CA LEU A 110 -29.30 7.77 4.83
C LEU A 110 -30.18 7.89 3.58
N ARG A 111 -30.26 6.82 2.76
CA ARG A 111 -31.19 6.77 1.62
C ARG A 111 -32.63 6.78 2.04
N ALA A 112 -32.99 6.06 3.11
CA ALA A 112 -34.35 6.07 3.67
C ALA A 112 -34.72 7.46 4.21
N ASP A 113 -33.75 8.25 4.68
CA ASP A 113 -33.92 9.62 5.11
C ASP A 113 -33.96 10.64 3.93
N GLY A 114 -33.88 10.14 2.67
CA GLY A 114 -33.98 10.95 1.46
C GLY A 114 -32.68 11.61 1.01
N ILE A 115 -31.54 11.11 1.46
CA ILE A 115 -30.22 11.57 1.02
C ILE A 115 -29.77 10.73 -0.17
N GLU A 116 -29.45 11.38 -1.30
CA GLU A 116 -28.90 10.71 -2.47
C GLU A 116 -27.42 10.44 -2.28
N LEU A 117 -27.01 9.16 -2.38
CA LEU A 117 -25.63 8.72 -2.23
C LEU A 117 -25.08 8.19 -3.56
N THR A 118 -24.01 8.83 -4.05
CA THR A 118 -23.28 8.40 -5.25
C THR A 118 -21.93 7.81 -4.82
N VAL A 119 -21.70 6.54 -5.17
CA VAL A 119 -20.40 5.89 -4.93
C VAL A 119 -19.40 6.37 -5.97
N ASP A 120 -18.27 6.93 -5.54
CA ASP A 120 -17.20 7.40 -6.42
C ASP A 120 -15.82 7.07 -5.82
N ARG A 121 -15.26 5.93 -6.24
CA ARG A 121 -13.92 5.49 -5.82
C ARG A 121 -12.84 6.47 -6.25
N ASP A 122 -12.93 6.99 -7.47
CA ASP A 122 -11.88 7.81 -8.08
C ASP A 122 -11.78 9.18 -7.42
N ALA A 123 -12.91 9.76 -7.01
CA ALA A 123 -12.92 11.01 -6.26
C ALA A 123 -12.15 10.89 -4.94
N PHE A 124 -12.33 9.80 -4.19
CA PHE A 124 -11.62 9.58 -2.93
C PHE A 124 -10.15 9.19 -3.15
N ALA A 125 -9.85 8.44 -4.18
CA ALA A 125 -8.48 8.15 -4.57
C ALA A 125 -7.73 9.43 -4.95
N ALA A 126 -8.35 10.31 -5.75
CA ALA A 126 -7.75 11.56 -6.20
C ALA A 126 -7.39 12.51 -5.04
N ARG A 127 -8.18 12.53 -3.96
CA ARG A 127 -7.91 13.36 -2.76
C ARG A 127 -6.60 12.99 -2.07
N ARG A 128 -6.20 11.70 -2.11
CA ARG A 128 -5.02 11.16 -1.43
C ARG A 128 -3.76 11.11 -2.29
N ARG A 129 -3.84 11.51 -3.57
CA ARG A 129 -2.69 11.45 -4.49
C ARG A 129 -1.57 12.40 -4.08
N ALA A 130 -1.86 13.67 -3.86
CA ALA A 130 -0.89 14.61 -3.31
C ALA A 130 -0.77 14.39 -1.79
N LYS A 131 0.32 13.76 -1.36
CA LYS A 131 0.55 13.47 0.06
C LYS A 131 0.77 14.76 0.86
N SER A 132 0.15 14.84 2.03
CA SER A 132 0.49 15.88 3.00
C SER A 132 1.92 15.69 3.54
N GLU A 133 2.49 16.75 4.13
CA GLU A 133 3.81 16.66 4.78
C GLU A 133 3.84 15.57 5.88
N ALA A 134 2.75 15.41 6.62
CA ALA A 134 2.63 14.39 7.66
C ALA A 134 2.62 12.97 7.10
N GLU A 135 1.91 12.75 5.98
CA GLU A 135 1.89 11.46 5.27
C GLU A 135 3.26 11.15 4.66
N LEU A 136 3.92 12.12 4.01
CA LEU A 136 5.28 11.93 3.48
C LEU A 136 6.28 11.61 4.59
N ALA A 137 6.18 12.26 5.74
CA ALA A 137 7.02 11.95 6.89
C ALA A 137 6.76 10.52 7.41
N GLY A 138 5.50 10.09 7.41
CA GLY A 138 5.09 8.71 7.75
C GLY A 138 5.65 7.67 6.79
N ILE A 139 5.47 7.88 5.48
CA ILE A 139 6.01 7.00 4.43
C ILE A 139 7.54 6.87 4.57
N ARG A 140 8.26 8.00 4.80
CA ARG A 140 9.71 7.97 5.02
C ARG A 140 10.12 7.22 6.29
N ARG A 141 9.30 7.20 7.35
CA ARG A 141 9.54 6.36 8.55
C ARG A 141 9.30 4.89 8.25
N ALA A 142 8.20 4.57 7.56
CA ALA A 142 7.90 3.20 7.13
C ALA A 142 9.01 2.66 6.19
N GLN A 143 9.50 3.50 5.26
CA GLN A 143 10.60 3.12 4.35
C GLN A 143 11.91 2.81 5.09
N ARG A 144 12.27 3.62 6.08
CA ARG A 144 13.44 3.30 6.93
C ARG A 144 13.27 2.00 7.71
N ALA A 145 12.05 1.68 8.13
CA ALA A 145 11.78 0.39 8.78
C ALA A 145 11.84 -0.78 7.77
N ALA A 146 11.39 -0.59 6.52
CA ALA A 146 11.57 -1.57 5.45
C ALA A 146 13.05 -1.85 5.20
N GLU A 147 13.88 -0.81 5.12
CA GLU A 147 15.34 -0.93 4.96
C GLU A 147 15.99 -1.64 6.15
N ALA A 148 15.54 -1.38 7.39
CA ALA A 148 16.02 -2.10 8.57
C ALA A 148 15.62 -3.59 8.54
N GLY A 149 14.39 -3.90 8.11
CA GLY A 149 13.92 -5.27 7.92
C GLY A 149 14.72 -5.99 6.83
N MET A 150 14.94 -5.34 5.68
CA MET A 150 15.73 -5.88 4.59
C MET A 150 17.19 -6.11 4.99
N ALA A 151 17.79 -5.18 5.74
CA ALA A 151 19.15 -5.34 6.27
C ALA A 151 19.25 -6.55 7.20
N ALA A 152 18.28 -6.76 8.09
CA ALA A 152 18.25 -7.92 8.97
C ALA A 152 18.08 -9.24 8.20
N ALA A 153 17.28 -9.25 7.13
CA ALA A 153 17.14 -10.40 6.24
C ALA A 153 18.48 -10.69 5.51
N ALA A 154 19.11 -9.65 4.95
CA ALA A 154 20.41 -9.77 4.26
C ALA A 154 21.52 -10.26 5.21
N GLU A 155 21.55 -9.78 6.45
CA GLU A 155 22.53 -10.24 7.45
C GLU A 155 22.33 -11.73 7.79
N LEU A 156 21.09 -12.16 7.98
CA LEU A 156 20.77 -13.58 8.23
C LEU A 156 21.14 -14.47 7.02
N LEU A 157 20.85 -14.01 5.79
CA LEU A 157 21.23 -14.70 4.56
C LEU A 157 22.75 -14.75 4.37
N ARG A 158 23.48 -13.68 4.70
CA ARG A 158 24.95 -13.63 4.65
C ARG A 158 25.61 -14.61 5.61
N ALA A 159 24.98 -14.88 6.76
CA ALA A 159 25.46 -15.86 7.74
C ALA A 159 25.18 -17.31 7.32
N ALA A 160 24.42 -17.53 6.25
CA ALA A 160 24.04 -18.87 5.84
C ALA A 160 25.10 -19.54 4.93
N GLU A 161 25.23 -20.84 5.06
CA GLU A 161 26.11 -21.69 4.26
C GLU A 161 25.28 -22.64 3.39
N GLY A 162 25.71 -22.86 2.13
CA GLY A 162 25.09 -23.82 1.22
C GLY A 162 25.52 -25.26 1.53
N VAL A 163 24.60 -26.12 1.97
CA VAL A 163 24.84 -27.53 2.21
C VAL A 163 23.76 -28.36 1.51
N GLY A 164 24.17 -29.24 0.60
CA GLY A 164 23.24 -30.10 -0.13
C GLY A 164 22.19 -29.34 -0.95
N GLY A 165 22.55 -28.14 -1.49
CA GLY A 165 21.68 -27.29 -2.28
C GLY A 165 20.68 -26.44 -1.47
N ARG A 166 20.80 -26.46 -0.13
CA ARG A 166 19.95 -25.69 0.80
C ARG A 166 20.78 -24.81 1.72
N LEU A 167 20.21 -23.74 2.20
CA LEU A 167 20.86 -22.83 3.14
C LEU A 167 20.75 -23.35 4.58
N HIS A 168 21.82 -23.18 5.35
CA HIS A 168 21.89 -23.51 6.76
C HIS A 168 22.50 -22.35 7.55
N VAL A 169 22.00 -22.11 8.74
CA VAL A 169 22.55 -21.16 9.73
C VAL A 169 22.65 -21.89 11.07
N ASP A 170 23.83 -21.88 11.70
CA ASP A 170 24.11 -22.58 12.96
C ASP A 170 23.84 -24.09 12.88
N GLY A 171 24.04 -24.71 11.71
CA GLY A 171 23.81 -26.13 11.46
C GLY A 171 22.36 -26.52 11.20
N GLU A 172 21.41 -25.57 11.30
CA GLU A 172 19.99 -25.78 11.01
C GLU A 172 19.62 -25.26 9.62
N ILE A 173 18.64 -25.91 8.97
CA ILE A 173 18.11 -25.47 7.69
C ILE A 173 17.49 -24.08 7.85
N LEU A 174 17.92 -23.12 7.00
CA LEU A 174 17.32 -21.81 6.92
C LEU A 174 16.02 -21.88 6.11
N THR A 175 14.93 -21.38 6.66
CA THR A 175 13.61 -21.38 6.03
C THR A 175 13.10 -19.97 5.76
N ALA A 176 12.15 -19.85 4.84
CA ALA A 176 11.45 -18.61 4.53
C ALA A 176 10.81 -17.98 5.78
N GLU A 177 10.23 -18.82 6.65
CA GLU A 177 9.60 -18.38 7.90
C GLU A 177 10.60 -17.74 8.86
N ARG A 178 11.84 -18.29 8.97
CA ARG A 178 12.88 -17.72 9.84
C ARG A 178 13.33 -16.35 9.33
N VAL A 179 13.55 -16.19 8.02
CA VAL A 179 13.90 -14.89 7.41
C VAL A 179 12.74 -13.91 7.65
N ARG A 180 11.50 -14.31 7.37
CA ARG A 180 10.30 -13.48 7.58
C ARG A 180 10.15 -13.04 9.05
N ALA A 181 10.37 -13.92 10.01
CA ALA A 181 10.33 -13.56 11.43
C ALA A 181 11.42 -12.54 11.79
N THR A 182 12.63 -12.71 11.25
CA THR A 182 13.78 -11.81 11.51
C THR A 182 13.50 -10.40 10.96
N LEU A 183 13.11 -10.27 9.70
CA LEU A 183 12.82 -8.95 9.10
C LEU A 183 11.65 -8.25 9.78
N ARG A 184 10.57 -8.98 10.13
CA ARG A 184 9.41 -8.40 10.82
C ARG A 184 9.76 -7.87 12.21
N ALA A 185 10.63 -8.59 12.94
CA ALA A 185 11.12 -8.12 14.24
C ALA A 185 11.92 -6.80 14.10
N ALA A 186 12.75 -6.66 13.05
CA ALA A 186 13.50 -5.45 12.78
C ALA A 186 12.59 -4.28 12.37
N CYS A 187 11.58 -4.52 11.51
CA CYS A 187 10.59 -3.52 11.15
C CYS A 187 9.83 -3.00 12.39
N ALA A 188 9.36 -3.91 13.24
CA ALA A 188 8.65 -3.55 14.47
C ALA A 188 9.54 -2.75 15.44
N ALA A 189 10.82 -3.13 15.59
CA ALA A 189 11.78 -2.39 16.41
C ALA A 189 12.04 -0.97 15.86
N ALA A 190 11.87 -0.76 14.55
CA ALA A 190 11.99 0.55 13.90
C ALA A 190 10.69 1.38 13.92
N GLY A 191 9.61 0.89 14.56
CA GLY A 191 8.34 1.61 14.74
C GLY A 191 7.37 1.50 13.55
N ALA A 192 7.62 0.58 12.62
CA ALA A 192 6.70 0.26 11.54
C ALA A 192 6.66 -1.28 11.35
N PRO A 193 5.78 -1.98 12.07
CA PRO A 193 5.66 -3.43 11.94
C PRO A 193 5.21 -3.83 10.53
N ALA A 194 5.86 -4.85 9.97
CA ALA A 194 5.43 -5.46 8.72
C ALA A 194 4.36 -6.54 8.96
N THR A 195 3.45 -6.71 8.01
CA THR A 195 2.36 -7.68 8.07
C THR A 195 2.87 -9.14 8.05
N PRO A 196 2.06 -10.14 8.48
CA PRO A 196 2.50 -11.53 8.48
C PRO A 196 2.73 -12.16 7.11
N ASP A 197 2.16 -11.58 6.08
CA ASP A 197 2.11 -12.06 4.70
C ASP A 197 3.21 -11.51 3.78
N VAL A 198 4.19 -10.76 4.33
CA VAL A 198 5.40 -10.37 3.57
C VAL A 198 6.09 -11.58 2.94
N LEU A 199 6.67 -11.40 1.76
CA LEU A 199 7.13 -12.50 0.94
C LEU A 199 8.62 -12.82 1.19
N VAL A 200 8.92 -14.10 1.32
CA VAL A 200 10.29 -14.65 1.21
C VAL A 200 10.20 -15.87 0.31
N THR A 201 10.38 -15.66 -0.98
CA THR A 201 10.07 -16.65 -2.01
C THR A 201 11.31 -17.10 -2.79
N SER A 202 11.23 -18.28 -3.37
CA SER A 202 12.24 -18.85 -4.26
C SER A 202 11.59 -19.88 -5.17
N VAL A 203 12.34 -20.42 -6.12
CA VAL A 203 11.87 -21.52 -6.98
C VAL A 203 11.41 -22.76 -6.20
N LEU A 204 11.80 -22.89 -4.92
CA LEU A 204 11.41 -24.00 -4.06
C LEU A 204 10.22 -23.72 -3.14
N SER A 205 9.83 -22.47 -2.96
CA SER A 205 8.97 -22.07 -1.85
C SER A 205 7.80 -21.16 -2.24
N GLY A 206 7.29 -21.27 -3.44
CA GLY A 206 6.12 -20.51 -3.88
C GLY A 206 6.42 -19.44 -4.91
N GLY A 207 5.37 -18.72 -5.36
CA GLY A 207 5.43 -17.64 -6.33
C GLY A 207 4.16 -16.81 -6.32
N GLY A 208 4.15 -15.66 -6.99
CA GLY A 208 3.06 -14.71 -6.90
C GLY A 208 2.95 -14.12 -5.49
N HIS A 209 1.76 -14.14 -4.91
CA HIS A 209 1.50 -13.66 -3.54
C HIS A 209 1.57 -14.77 -2.46
N ASP A 210 2.17 -15.92 -2.74
CA ASP A 210 2.45 -16.93 -1.71
C ASP A 210 3.61 -16.41 -0.83
N PRO A 211 3.43 -16.29 0.49
CA PRO A 211 4.49 -15.80 1.39
C PRO A 211 5.80 -16.60 1.34
N GLY A 212 5.76 -17.78 0.72
CA GLY A 212 6.86 -18.74 0.72
C GLY A 212 6.92 -19.56 1.99
N SER A 213 7.40 -20.79 1.88
CA SER A 213 7.53 -21.70 3.04
C SER A 213 8.68 -22.70 2.85
N GLY A 214 9.20 -23.17 3.98
CA GLY A 214 10.21 -24.23 4.04
C GLY A 214 11.62 -23.77 3.63
N PRO A 215 12.50 -24.72 3.25
CA PRO A 215 13.92 -24.51 3.03
C PRO A 215 14.22 -23.55 1.88
N LEU A 216 15.16 -22.64 2.09
CA LEU A 216 15.69 -21.77 1.04
C LEU A 216 16.84 -22.42 0.28
N PRO A 217 16.93 -22.19 -1.06
CA PRO A 217 17.98 -22.76 -1.89
C PRO A 217 19.30 -22.02 -1.76
N ALA A 218 20.41 -22.74 -1.96
CA ALA A 218 21.72 -22.15 -2.20
C ALA A 218 21.91 -21.87 -3.72
N ALA A 219 22.62 -20.80 -4.04
CA ALA A 219 22.98 -20.38 -5.40
C ALA A 219 21.82 -20.11 -6.36
N LEU A 220 20.61 -19.88 -5.83
CA LEU A 220 19.42 -19.50 -6.59
C LEU A 220 18.77 -18.25 -5.98
N PRO A 221 17.99 -17.49 -6.76
CA PRO A 221 17.32 -16.28 -6.30
C PRO A 221 16.35 -16.53 -5.13
N ILE A 222 16.44 -15.65 -4.16
CA ILE A 222 15.52 -15.51 -3.02
C ILE A 222 14.99 -14.08 -3.07
N THR A 223 13.71 -13.93 -3.36
CA THR A 223 13.04 -12.62 -3.35
C THR A 223 12.51 -12.35 -1.97
N VAL A 224 12.87 -11.21 -1.41
CA VAL A 224 12.34 -10.67 -0.15
C VAL A 224 11.58 -9.41 -0.49
N ASP A 225 10.30 -9.39 -0.12
CA ASP A 225 9.36 -8.33 -0.43
C ASP A 225 8.53 -7.99 0.81
N LEU A 226 8.55 -6.73 1.25
CA LEU A 226 7.98 -6.32 2.52
C LEU A 226 7.39 -4.91 2.50
N TRP A 227 6.23 -4.78 3.16
CA TRP A 227 5.44 -3.56 3.27
C TRP A 227 5.10 -3.24 4.73
N PRO A 228 6.00 -2.57 5.47
CA PRO A 228 5.72 -2.12 6.83
C PRO A 228 4.82 -0.90 6.87
N GLN A 229 4.05 -0.78 7.95
CA GLN A 229 3.17 0.37 8.21
C GLN A 229 3.67 1.18 9.40
N ASP A 230 3.90 2.48 9.22
CA ASP A 230 4.25 3.40 10.31
C ASP A 230 3.08 3.54 11.29
N GLU A 231 3.27 3.10 12.53
CA GLU A 231 2.20 3.06 13.56
C GLU A 231 1.60 4.44 13.84
N ALA A 232 2.41 5.50 13.78
CA ALA A 232 1.95 6.85 14.11
C ALA A 232 1.03 7.45 13.04
N SER A 233 1.39 7.32 11.76
CA SER A 233 0.64 7.92 10.65
C SER A 233 -0.35 6.96 9.98
N GLY A 234 -0.11 5.65 10.07
CA GLY A 234 -0.83 4.64 9.28
C GLY A 234 -0.35 4.55 7.83
N CYS A 235 0.72 5.26 7.47
CA CYS A 235 1.28 5.21 6.13
C CYS A 235 2.16 3.98 5.93
N TRP A 236 2.15 3.46 4.70
CA TRP A 236 2.90 2.29 4.29
C TRP A 236 4.21 2.65 3.58
N ALA A 237 5.12 1.70 3.52
CA ALA A 237 6.20 1.62 2.55
C ALA A 237 6.09 0.30 1.80
N ASP A 238 6.88 0.16 0.73
CA ASP A 238 7.00 -1.07 -0.03
C ASP A 238 8.40 -1.21 -0.58
N MET A 239 8.94 -2.44 -0.58
CA MET A 239 10.31 -2.67 -0.99
C MET A 239 10.60 -4.13 -1.29
N THR A 240 11.14 -4.41 -2.46
CA THR A 240 11.62 -5.74 -2.84
C THR A 240 13.11 -5.73 -3.16
N ARG A 241 13.81 -6.79 -2.71
CA ARG A 241 15.17 -7.15 -3.17
C ARG A 241 15.25 -8.64 -3.44
N THR A 242 16.09 -9.00 -4.39
CA THR A 242 16.44 -10.40 -4.67
C THR A 242 17.88 -10.67 -4.25
N PHE A 243 18.10 -11.75 -3.51
CA PHE A 243 19.40 -12.17 -3.01
C PHE A 243 19.79 -13.57 -3.53
N VAL A 244 21.08 -13.82 -3.64
CA VAL A 244 21.66 -15.15 -3.88
C VAL A 244 22.76 -15.41 -2.85
N VAL A 245 22.67 -16.51 -2.13
CA VAL A 245 23.70 -16.98 -1.20
C VAL A 245 24.52 -18.05 -1.88
N GLY A 246 25.80 -17.78 -2.12
CA GLY A 246 26.71 -18.58 -2.92
C GLY A 246 27.00 -17.92 -4.28
N GLU A 247 27.54 -18.69 -5.22
CA GLU A 247 27.90 -18.19 -6.56
C GLU A 247 26.65 -18.11 -7.46
N PRO A 248 26.18 -16.91 -7.86
CA PRO A 248 25.10 -16.80 -8.83
C PRO A 248 25.53 -17.24 -10.22
N SER A 249 24.62 -17.85 -10.98
CA SER A 249 24.89 -18.16 -12.38
C SER A 249 24.93 -16.91 -13.26
N ASP A 250 25.56 -17.00 -14.44
CA ASP A 250 25.58 -15.91 -15.41
C ASP A 250 24.15 -15.50 -15.83
N ASP A 251 23.21 -16.43 -15.90
CA ASP A 251 21.79 -16.15 -16.20
C ASP A 251 21.16 -15.28 -15.11
N VAL A 252 21.43 -15.56 -13.85
CA VAL A 252 20.91 -14.76 -12.72
C VAL A 252 21.54 -13.37 -12.70
N LEU A 253 22.84 -13.27 -12.95
CA LEU A 253 23.54 -11.98 -13.06
C LEU A 253 22.96 -11.13 -14.20
N GLY A 254 22.80 -11.72 -15.38
CA GLY A 254 22.20 -11.04 -16.54
C GLY A 254 20.75 -10.61 -16.28
N LEU A 255 19.98 -11.43 -15.59
CA LEU A 255 18.60 -11.12 -15.22
C LEU A 255 18.52 -9.96 -14.22
N HIS A 256 19.41 -9.94 -13.23
CA HIS A 256 19.48 -8.85 -12.26
C HIS A 256 19.88 -7.51 -12.91
N GLU A 257 20.84 -7.51 -13.82
CA GLU A 257 21.22 -6.33 -14.60
C GLU A 257 20.07 -5.83 -15.49
N LEU A 258 19.35 -6.75 -16.13
CA LEU A 258 18.17 -6.44 -16.95
C LEU A 258 17.09 -5.75 -16.12
N VAL A 259 16.72 -6.31 -14.98
CA VAL A 259 15.69 -5.75 -14.08
C VAL A 259 16.12 -4.41 -13.50
N SER A 260 17.40 -4.26 -13.12
CA SER A 260 17.98 -2.98 -12.68
C SER A 260 17.88 -1.91 -13.77
N THR A 261 18.14 -2.28 -15.02
CA THR A 261 18.02 -1.39 -16.19
C THR A 261 16.57 -0.99 -16.44
N ALA A 262 15.63 -1.93 -16.32
CA ALA A 262 14.20 -1.68 -16.46
C ALA A 262 13.68 -0.73 -15.37
N LEU A 263 14.11 -0.92 -14.10
CA LEU A 263 13.80 -0.03 -12.99
C LEU A 263 14.30 1.40 -13.23
N ALA A 264 15.55 1.54 -13.71
CA ALA A 264 16.13 2.83 -14.03
C ALA A 264 15.39 3.52 -15.19
N ALA A 265 15.00 2.79 -16.23
CA ALA A 265 14.22 3.28 -17.37
C ALA A 265 12.83 3.80 -16.90
N ALA A 266 12.11 3.01 -16.09
CA ALA A 266 10.84 3.43 -15.52
C ALA A 266 10.98 4.71 -14.71
N ARG A 267 11.93 4.76 -13.76
CA ARG A 267 12.17 5.91 -12.90
C ARG A 267 12.50 7.18 -13.69
N SER A 268 13.27 7.09 -14.77
CA SER A 268 13.63 8.23 -15.61
C SER A 268 12.43 8.85 -16.35
N THR A 269 11.33 8.11 -16.48
CA THR A 269 10.11 8.56 -17.15
C THR A 269 9.18 9.34 -16.21
N ILE A 270 9.35 9.19 -14.89
CA ILE A 270 8.46 9.77 -13.88
C ILE A 270 8.60 11.29 -13.83
N ARG A 271 7.49 11.99 -14.05
CA ARG A 271 7.29 13.43 -13.83
C ARG A 271 5.80 13.75 -13.92
N PRO A 272 5.35 14.90 -13.40
CA PRO A 272 3.96 15.33 -13.57
C PRO A 272 3.55 15.37 -15.05
N GLY A 273 2.31 14.97 -15.32
CA GLY A 273 1.74 14.92 -16.67
C GLY A 273 2.00 13.61 -17.44
N ARG A 274 2.94 12.77 -17.04
CA ARG A 274 3.05 11.39 -17.54
C ARG A 274 1.94 10.53 -16.94
N ASN A 275 1.54 9.47 -17.63
CA ASN A 275 0.59 8.51 -17.08
C ASN A 275 1.28 7.18 -16.71
N GLY A 276 0.59 6.36 -15.92
CA GLY A 276 1.16 5.10 -15.44
C GLY A 276 1.49 4.11 -16.55
N ARG A 277 0.81 4.19 -17.70
CA ARG A 277 1.09 3.37 -18.87
C ARG A 277 2.44 3.71 -19.50
N GLU A 278 2.79 4.99 -19.64
CA GLU A 278 4.07 5.42 -20.19
C GLU A 278 5.24 4.95 -19.31
N VAL A 279 5.06 4.97 -17.98
CA VAL A 279 6.07 4.47 -17.02
C VAL A 279 6.25 2.95 -17.14
N TYR A 280 5.13 2.20 -17.24
CA TYR A 280 5.14 0.77 -17.49
C TYR A 280 5.84 0.43 -18.82
N ASP A 281 5.49 1.14 -19.90
CA ASP A 281 6.02 0.88 -21.23
C ASP A 281 7.55 1.05 -21.26
N ALA A 282 8.12 2.00 -20.53
CA ALA A 282 9.56 2.20 -20.43
C ALA A 282 10.30 0.99 -19.83
N ALA A 283 9.75 0.35 -18.81
CA ALA A 283 10.32 -0.88 -18.25
C ALA A 283 10.12 -2.08 -19.19
N ALA A 284 8.91 -2.20 -19.75
CA ALA A 284 8.53 -3.30 -20.63
C ALA A 284 9.38 -3.32 -21.92
N ASP A 285 9.71 -2.15 -22.48
CA ASP A 285 10.58 -2.05 -23.69
C ASP A 285 11.98 -2.65 -23.43
N VAL A 286 12.54 -2.41 -22.26
CA VAL A 286 13.84 -2.98 -21.85
C VAL A 286 13.76 -4.51 -21.74
N ILE A 287 12.72 -5.00 -21.08
CA ILE A 287 12.52 -6.44 -20.83
C ILE A 287 12.23 -7.20 -22.14
N GLU A 288 11.40 -6.62 -23.01
CA GLU A 288 11.08 -7.20 -24.34
C GLU A 288 12.28 -7.21 -25.28
N ALA A 289 13.12 -6.16 -25.25
CA ALA A 289 14.34 -6.11 -26.05
C ALA A 289 15.33 -7.22 -25.68
N ALA A 290 15.29 -7.72 -24.44
CA ALA A 290 16.05 -8.88 -23.98
C ALA A 290 15.37 -10.23 -24.27
N GLY A 291 14.20 -10.24 -24.91
CA GLY A 291 13.47 -11.44 -25.31
C GLY A 291 12.55 -12.05 -24.27
N HIS A 292 12.33 -11.36 -23.14
CA HIS A 292 11.38 -11.83 -22.12
C HIS A 292 9.95 -11.30 -22.41
N PRO A 293 8.92 -12.14 -22.22
CA PRO A 293 7.54 -11.72 -22.42
C PRO A 293 7.07 -10.74 -21.33
N THR A 294 6.16 -9.86 -21.72
CA THR A 294 5.50 -8.90 -20.82
C THR A 294 3.97 -9.03 -20.93
N GLN A 295 3.23 -8.26 -20.15
CA GLN A 295 1.77 -8.17 -20.34
C GLN A 295 1.37 -7.72 -21.75
N ARG A 296 2.20 -6.94 -22.45
CA ARG A 296 1.92 -6.46 -23.82
C ARG A 296 2.03 -7.56 -24.87
N THR A 297 2.96 -8.50 -24.69
CA THR A 297 3.29 -9.54 -25.66
C THR A 297 2.55 -10.86 -25.42
N ARG A 298 1.73 -10.94 -24.37
CA ARG A 298 0.94 -12.15 -24.08
C ARG A 298 -0.08 -12.45 -25.18
N GLY A 299 -0.27 -13.72 -25.50
CA GLY A 299 -1.36 -14.18 -26.33
C GLY A 299 -2.73 -13.97 -25.67
N SER A 300 -3.79 -13.81 -26.48
CA SER A 300 -5.17 -13.70 -25.96
C SER A 300 -5.59 -15.02 -25.31
N GLY A 301 -5.98 -14.99 -24.04
CA GLY A 301 -6.66 -16.10 -23.35
C GLY A 301 -5.83 -16.90 -22.36
N GLU A 302 -4.50 -16.76 -22.31
CA GLU A 302 -3.67 -17.42 -21.30
C GLU A 302 -3.11 -16.40 -20.30
N ALA A 303 -3.21 -16.72 -19.01
CA ALA A 303 -2.48 -15.95 -17.98
C ALA A 303 -0.98 -16.25 -18.15
N PRO A 304 -0.13 -15.25 -18.35
CA PRO A 304 1.31 -15.47 -18.42
C PRO A 304 1.81 -15.97 -17.08
N THR A 305 2.68 -16.98 -17.12
CA THR A 305 3.32 -17.57 -15.94
C THR A 305 4.80 -17.28 -15.86
N GLN A 306 5.35 -16.60 -16.87
CA GLN A 306 6.77 -16.29 -16.99
C GLN A 306 6.96 -14.88 -17.55
N GLY A 307 8.06 -14.23 -17.16
CA GLY A 307 8.42 -12.90 -17.63
C GLY A 307 7.93 -11.78 -16.74
N PHE A 308 7.68 -10.60 -17.32
CA PHE A 308 7.09 -9.44 -16.63
C PHE A 308 5.57 -9.40 -16.89
N TYR A 309 4.83 -10.17 -16.11
CA TYR A 309 3.41 -10.44 -16.32
C TYR A 309 2.46 -9.71 -15.34
N PHE A 310 2.99 -8.86 -14.49
CA PHE A 310 2.23 -8.05 -13.52
C PHE A 310 2.38 -6.55 -13.82
N ALA A 311 1.68 -5.70 -13.07
CA ALA A 311 1.83 -4.25 -13.16
C ALA A 311 3.24 -3.83 -12.73
N LEU A 312 3.74 -2.73 -13.29
CA LEU A 312 5.03 -2.17 -12.88
C LEU A 312 4.99 -1.63 -11.44
N GLY A 313 3.80 -1.30 -10.95
CA GLY A 313 3.67 -0.74 -9.61
C GLY A 313 2.38 0.02 -9.39
N HIS A 314 2.33 0.74 -8.29
CA HIS A 314 1.15 1.39 -7.75
C HIS A 314 1.51 2.60 -6.89
N GLY A 315 0.50 3.40 -6.54
CA GLY A 315 0.63 4.41 -5.49
C GLY A 315 0.75 3.75 -4.12
N VAL A 316 1.48 4.42 -3.23
CA VAL A 316 1.64 4.02 -1.82
C VAL A 316 1.32 5.21 -0.92
N GLY A 317 0.60 4.96 0.15
CA GLY A 317 0.24 6.00 1.11
C GLY A 317 -0.42 5.41 2.36
N LEU A 318 -1.68 5.74 2.58
CA LEU A 318 -2.49 5.16 3.65
C LEU A 318 -3.01 3.74 3.32
N GLU A 319 -2.84 3.32 2.08
CA GLU A 319 -2.96 1.93 1.62
C GLU A 319 -1.65 1.55 0.94
N VAL A 320 -1.26 0.28 1.04
CA VAL A 320 -0.08 -0.22 0.34
C VAL A 320 -0.30 -0.12 -1.17
N HIS A 321 -1.51 -0.47 -1.65
CA HIS A 321 -1.92 -0.31 -3.02
C HIS A 321 -2.99 0.78 -3.14
N GLU A 322 -2.61 1.95 -3.64
CA GLU A 322 -3.55 3.02 -3.97
C GLU A 322 -3.28 3.60 -5.37
N ALA A 323 -4.10 4.55 -5.80
CA ALA A 323 -3.87 5.24 -7.07
C ALA A 323 -2.60 6.13 -7.02
N PRO A 324 -1.90 6.23 -8.18
CA PRO A 324 -2.21 5.65 -9.48
C PRO A 324 -1.65 4.23 -9.63
N THR A 325 -2.20 3.43 -10.54
CA THR A 325 -1.61 2.15 -10.94
C THR A 325 -0.66 2.37 -12.13
N LEU A 326 0.45 1.64 -12.18
CA LEU A 326 1.44 1.68 -13.27
C LEU A 326 1.38 0.37 -14.08
N GLY A 327 0.60 0.33 -15.15
CA GLY A 327 0.39 -0.92 -15.91
C GLY A 327 -0.45 -0.74 -17.16
N LEU A 328 -0.90 -1.85 -17.79
CA LEU A 328 -1.72 -1.82 -19.00
C LEU A 328 -3.13 -1.31 -18.76
N ALA A 329 -3.71 -1.64 -17.61
CA ALA A 329 -5.10 -1.32 -17.27
C ALA A 329 -5.22 0.01 -16.51
N THR A 330 -4.22 0.86 -16.58
CA THR A 330 -4.26 2.18 -15.94
C THR A 330 -5.15 3.13 -16.72
N GLY A 331 -5.89 3.96 -15.99
CA GLY A 331 -6.57 5.10 -16.58
C GLY A 331 -5.59 6.10 -17.18
N GLU A 332 -6.10 7.03 -17.99
CA GLU A 332 -5.30 8.10 -18.61
C GLU A 332 -4.91 9.22 -17.62
N ALA A 333 -5.28 9.10 -16.34
CA ALA A 333 -5.00 10.12 -15.33
C ALA A 333 -3.48 10.35 -15.22
N PRO A 334 -3.03 11.61 -15.38
CA PRO A 334 -1.61 11.91 -15.30
C PRO A 334 -1.07 11.77 -13.89
N LEU A 335 0.23 11.49 -13.74
CA LEU A 335 0.95 11.62 -12.48
C LEU A 335 0.92 13.09 -12.03
N VAL A 336 0.81 13.28 -10.72
CA VAL A 336 0.83 14.61 -10.09
C VAL A 336 1.99 14.71 -9.10
N ALA A 337 2.50 15.91 -8.90
CA ALA A 337 3.46 16.15 -7.81
C ALA A 337 2.82 15.75 -6.47
N GLY A 338 3.57 15.02 -5.65
CA GLY A 338 3.10 14.45 -4.39
C GLY A 338 2.63 13.00 -4.48
N ASP A 339 2.46 12.40 -5.67
CA ASP A 339 2.30 10.94 -5.78
C ASP A 339 3.54 10.23 -5.21
N VAL A 340 3.33 9.20 -4.41
CA VAL A 340 4.38 8.25 -4.02
C VAL A 340 4.09 6.92 -4.71
N LEU A 341 5.09 6.38 -5.40
CA LEU A 341 4.94 5.23 -6.27
C LEU A 341 5.91 4.12 -5.87
N ALA A 342 5.44 2.89 -5.79
CA ALA A 342 6.24 1.68 -5.86
C ALA A 342 6.55 1.37 -7.32
N LEU A 343 7.81 1.09 -7.63
CA LEU A 343 8.28 0.64 -8.94
C LEU A 343 8.94 -0.72 -8.79
N GLU A 344 8.31 -1.76 -9.26
CA GLU A 344 8.66 -3.16 -8.98
C GLU A 344 8.84 -4.01 -10.25
N PRO A 345 9.65 -3.61 -11.25
CA PRO A 345 9.87 -4.48 -12.39
C PRO A 345 10.51 -5.79 -11.96
N GLY A 346 10.09 -6.88 -12.62
CA GLY A 346 10.64 -8.19 -12.37
C GLY A 346 10.48 -9.10 -13.58
N VAL A 347 11.34 -10.09 -13.67
CA VAL A 347 11.21 -11.22 -14.60
C VAL A 347 11.14 -12.48 -13.75
N GLU A 348 9.98 -13.10 -13.71
CA GLU A 348 9.67 -14.19 -12.79
C GLU A 348 9.17 -15.45 -13.51
N GLY A 349 8.98 -16.53 -12.76
CA GLY A 349 8.41 -17.78 -13.25
C GLY A 349 9.35 -18.59 -14.16
N LEU A 350 10.65 -18.29 -14.19
CA LEU A 350 11.61 -19.00 -15.02
C LEU A 350 11.86 -20.41 -14.48
N PRO A 351 11.68 -21.49 -15.30
CA PRO A 351 11.81 -22.87 -14.84
C PRO A 351 13.19 -23.16 -14.25
N GLY A 352 13.23 -23.67 -13.02
CA GLY A 352 14.46 -24.03 -12.31
C GLY A 352 15.29 -22.86 -11.80
N LEU A 353 14.94 -21.63 -12.16
CA LEU A 353 15.64 -20.41 -11.75
C LEU A 353 14.82 -19.58 -10.75
N GLY A 354 13.51 -19.48 -10.96
CA GLY A 354 12.64 -18.57 -10.23
C GLY A 354 12.52 -17.23 -10.94
N GLY A 355 13.15 -16.20 -10.39
CA GLY A 355 13.12 -14.87 -11.00
C GLY A 355 13.90 -13.83 -10.21
N VAL A 356 13.89 -12.60 -10.71
CA VAL A 356 14.45 -11.42 -10.05
C VAL A 356 13.39 -10.32 -10.08
N ARG A 357 13.16 -9.68 -8.94
CA ARG A 357 12.40 -8.45 -8.78
C ARG A 357 13.19 -7.46 -7.93
N LEU A 358 13.15 -6.21 -8.33
CA LEU A 358 13.69 -5.08 -7.57
C LEU A 358 12.62 -4.02 -7.47
N GLU A 359 12.50 -3.41 -6.32
CA GLU A 359 11.47 -2.41 -6.07
C GLU A 359 11.99 -1.23 -5.26
N ASP A 360 11.60 -0.05 -5.68
CA ASP A 360 11.86 1.20 -4.98
C ASP A 360 10.59 2.04 -4.81
N LEU A 361 10.52 2.78 -3.71
CA LEU A 361 9.61 3.90 -3.57
C LEU A 361 10.20 5.18 -4.15
N VAL A 362 9.39 5.90 -4.92
CA VAL A 362 9.71 7.20 -5.49
C VAL A 362 8.60 8.21 -5.24
N LEU A 363 8.98 9.45 -4.90
CA LEU A 363 8.09 10.60 -4.83
C LEU A 363 8.14 11.36 -6.14
N VAL A 364 6.98 11.62 -6.74
CA VAL A 364 6.86 12.51 -7.90
C VAL A 364 7.02 13.94 -7.43
N THR A 365 8.05 14.64 -7.90
CA THR A 365 8.32 16.05 -7.62
C THR A 365 7.74 16.95 -8.71
N GLU A 366 7.88 18.26 -8.59
CA GLU A 366 7.39 19.23 -9.60
C GLU A 366 8.02 19.02 -11.00
N ASP A 367 9.24 18.50 -11.06
CA ASP A 367 10.05 18.39 -12.28
C ASP A 367 10.63 16.98 -12.54
N GLY A 368 10.33 15.99 -11.68
CA GLY A 368 10.89 14.64 -11.82
C GLY A 368 10.47 13.69 -10.72
N ALA A 369 11.44 12.93 -10.21
CA ALA A 369 11.26 11.94 -9.18
C ALA A 369 12.38 11.96 -8.13
N GLU A 370 12.02 11.89 -6.86
CA GLU A 370 12.93 11.69 -5.72
C GLU A 370 12.88 10.22 -5.30
N LEU A 371 14.03 9.57 -5.22
CA LEU A 371 14.13 8.21 -4.70
C LEU A 371 14.00 8.23 -3.17
N LEU A 372 13.02 7.51 -2.62
CA LEU A 372 12.81 7.38 -1.18
C LEU A 372 13.53 6.17 -0.60
N THR A 373 13.77 5.12 -1.39
CA THR A 373 14.52 3.92 -1.01
C THR A 373 16.01 4.17 -1.08
N SER A 374 16.75 3.87 -0.02
CA SER A 374 18.21 4.05 0.04
C SER A 374 18.97 2.73 0.29
N PHE A 375 18.35 1.59 0.06
CA PHE A 375 18.96 0.27 0.20
C PHE A 375 19.66 -0.18 -1.08
N PRO A 376 20.87 -0.81 -1.00
CA PRO A 376 21.61 -1.24 -2.17
C PRO A 376 20.89 -2.32 -3.00
N TYR A 377 21.34 -2.47 -4.25
CA TYR A 377 20.81 -3.48 -5.18
C TYR A 377 21.69 -4.73 -5.27
N ASP A 378 22.66 -4.90 -4.37
CA ASP A 378 23.58 -6.02 -4.42
C ASP A 378 22.83 -7.36 -4.37
N LEU A 379 23.10 -8.22 -5.34
CA LEU A 379 22.51 -9.56 -5.43
C LEU A 379 23.07 -10.48 -4.33
N THR A 380 24.28 -10.23 -3.86
CA THR A 380 24.88 -10.94 -2.72
C THR A 380 24.51 -10.20 -1.43
N PRO A 381 23.90 -10.89 -0.47
CA PRO A 381 23.44 -10.27 0.77
C PRO A 381 24.54 -9.73 1.67
#